data_ae2a2bd9b195a986d6395d059dc86f05
#
_entry.id   ae2a2bd9b195a986d6395d059dc86f05
#
_cell.length_a   1.000
_cell.length_b   1.000
_cell.length_c   1.000
_cell.angle_alpha   90.00
_cell.angle_beta   90.00
_cell.angle_gamma   90.00
#
_symmetry.space_group_name_H-M   'P 1'
#
loop_
_entity.id
_entity.type
_entity.pdbx_description
1 polymer ?
#
loop_
_entity_poly.entity_id
_entity_poly.type
_entity_poly.pdbx_seq_one_letter_code
_entity_poly.pdbx_strand_id
1 'polypeptide(L)'
;EIYTLSLHDALPILSWAQEHAQIRAILDCWYPGARGGKAIAEALFGEFSPCGKLPVTFYEGTEFLPDFTDYSMAGRTYRYTDRHVLYPFGYGLTYSQIRYSDAHADVTDFGILEPVTVHVTVENTGTYPVQEAVQVYVRFSEREAYDPGYQLKGIRSVALECGEKKEVCITLSTRDFALISEEGKCLVHPGSYEIAVGGQQPDERSSRLTGQTVSTLFICKTGNVTEVEY
;
A
#
# COMPACT_ATOMS: atom_id res chain seq x y z
N GLU A 1 -0.28 -25.71 16.30
CA GLU A 1 -0.84 -24.87 17.38
C GLU A 1 -1.13 -23.51 16.78
N ILE A 2 -2.38 -23.03 16.92
CA ILE A 2 -2.78 -21.71 16.48
C ILE A 2 -2.67 -20.78 17.69
N TYR A 3 -1.72 -19.88 17.67
CA TYR A 3 -1.59 -18.85 18.71
C TYR A 3 -2.24 -17.56 18.24
N THR A 4 -3.14 -17.03 19.06
CA THR A 4 -3.65 -15.67 18.91
C THR A 4 -2.64 -14.74 19.58
N LEU A 5 -1.87 -14.00 18.78
CA LEU A 5 -0.81 -13.13 19.29
C LEU A 5 -1.24 -11.67 19.20
N SER A 6 -0.85 -10.87 20.19
CA SER A 6 -0.91 -9.42 20.08
C SER A 6 0.10 -8.93 19.02
N LEU A 7 -0.09 -7.75 18.48
CA LEU A 7 0.86 -7.14 17.53
C LEU A 7 2.30 -7.09 18.07
N HIS A 8 2.47 -6.93 19.40
CA HIS A 8 3.77 -6.91 20.06
C HIS A 8 4.43 -8.28 20.10
N ASP A 9 3.66 -9.35 20.17
CA ASP A 9 4.16 -10.73 20.22
C ASP A 9 4.38 -11.28 18.80
N ALA A 10 3.74 -10.69 17.78
CA ALA A 10 3.81 -11.17 16.40
C ALA A 10 5.17 -10.92 15.75
N LEU A 11 5.82 -9.78 16.01
CA LEU A 11 7.06 -9.39 15.32
C LEU A 11 8.18 -10.42 15.46
N PRO A 12 8.58 -10.89 16.66
CA PRO A 12 9.63 -11.89 16.81
C PRO A 12 9.28 -13.23 16.15
N ILE A 13 8.00 -13.61 16.17
CA ILE A 13 7.54 -14.87 15.58
C ILE A 13 7.53 -14.81 14.06
N LEU A 14 7.12 -13.68 13.48
CA LEU A 14 7.13 -13.48 12.03
C LEU A 14 8.56 -13.45 11.49
N SER A 15 9.49 -12.80 12.18
CA SER A 15 10.91 -12.82 11.82
C SER A 15 11.48 -14.24 11.87
N TRP A 16 11.23 -14.96 12.96
CA TRP A 16 11.60 -16.36 13.10
C TRP A 16 11.01 -17.23 11.98
N ALA A 17 9.71 -17.05 11.68
CA ALA A 17 9.05 -17.83 10.62
C ALA A 17 9.65 -17.58 9.25
N GLN A 18 10.07 -16.36 8.95
CA GLN A 18 10.73 -16.02 7.68
C GLN A 18 12.10 -16.68 7.53
N GLU A 19 12.84 -16.86 8.62
CA GLU A 19 14.16 -17.50 8.62
C GLU A 19 14.08 -19.03 8.47
N HIS A 20 12.92 -19.63 8.75
CA HIS A 20 12.74 -21.09 8.72
C HIS A 20 12.22 -21.56 7.35
N ALA A 21 13.13 -22.14 6.55
CA ALA A 21 12.82 -22.62 5.19
C ALA A 21 11.68 -23.66 5.10
N GLN A 22 11.30 -24.28 6.21
CA GLN A 22 10.18 -25.22 6.29
C GLN A 22 8.82 -24.52 6.31
N ILE A 23 8.76 -23.24 6.71
CA ILE A 23 7.55 -22.41 6.70
C ILE A 23 7.42 -21.80 5.32
N ARG A 24 6.42 -22.26 4.55
CA ARG A 24 6.24 -21.86 3.15
C ARG A 24 5.27 -20.70 2.96
N ALA A 25 4.39 -20.45 3.92
CA ALA A 25 3.41 -19.39 3.88
C ALA A 25 3.01 -18.97 5.30
N ILE A 26 2.60 -17.72 5.43
CA ILE A 26 2.03 -17.15 6.66
C ILE A 26 0.69 -16.56 6.27
N LEU A 27 -0.37 -16.98 6.98
CA LEU A 27 -1.71 -16.42 6.84
C LEU A 27 -2.05 -15.64 8.12
N ASP A 28 -2.04 -14.32 8.03
CA ASP A 28 -2.46 -13.44 9.11
C ASP A 28 -3.98 -13.24 9.04
N CYS A 29 -4.68 -13.78 10.01
CA CYS A 29 -6.15 -13.76 10.05
C CYS A 29 -6.70 -12.71 11.01
N TRP A 30 -5.85 -11.92 11.65
CA TRP A 30 -6.25 -10.94 12.67
C TRP A 30 -7.20 -11.55 13.71
N TYR A 31 -8.28 -10.87 14.03
CA TYR A 31 -9.33 -11.34 14.96
C TYR A 31 -10.55 -11.81 14.17
N PRO A 32 -10.59 -13.09 13.73
CA PRO A 32 -11.68 -13.59 12.92
C PRO A 32 -12.96 -13.70 13.76
N GLY A 33 -14.10 -13.34 13.15
CA GLY A 33 -15.40 -13.46 13.78
C GLY A 33 -15.92 -14.91 13.89
N ALA A 34 -17.21 -15.09 14.16
CA ALA A 34 -17.83 -16.38 14.41
C ALA A 34 -17.66 -17.42 13.26
N ARG A 35 -17.45 -16.98 12.03
CA ARG A 35 -17.18 -17.83 10.86
C ARG A 35 -15.70 -17.90 10.47
N GLY A 36 -14.80 -17.38 11.31
CA GLY A 36 -13.38 -17.29 11.01
C GLY A 36 -12.72 -18.62 10.69
N GLY A 37 -13.02 -19.67 11.48
CA GLY A 37 -12.48 -21.01 11.21
C GLY A 37 -12.88 -21.56 9.83
N LYS A 38 -14.11 -21.28 9.39
CA LYS A 38 -14.55 -21.65 8.03
C LYS A 38 -13.78 -20.90 6.96
N ALA A 39 -13.68 -19.58 7.09
CA ALA A 39 -12.96 -18.73 6.12
C ALA A 39 -11.46 -19.11 6.03
N ILE A 40 -10.81 -19.42 7.15
CA ILE A 40 -9.42 -19.89 7.18
C ILE A 40 -9.29 -21.22 6.43
N ALA A 41 -10.18 -22.18 6.69
CA ALA A 41 -10.18 -23.47 6.03
C ALA A 41 -10.40 -23.32 4.50
N GLU A 42 -11.39 -22.55 4.09
CA GLU A 42 -11.69 -22.29 2.69
C GLU A 42 -10.50 -21.65 1.95
N ALA A 43 -9.80 -20.69 2.60
CA ALA A 43 -8.58 -20.12 2.05
C ALA A 43 -7.47 -21.18 1.91
N LEU A 44 -7.19 -21.96 2.97
CA LEU A 44 -6.11 -22.95 2.97
C LEU A 44 -6.36 -24.08 1.95
N PHE A 45 -7.62 -24.47 1.72
CA PHE A 45 -7.99 -25.49 0.74
C PHE A 45 -8.24 -24.93 -0.67
N GLY A 46 -8.06 -23.62 -0.87
CA GLY A 46 -8.13 -22.99 -2.19
C GLY A 46 -9.57 -22.80 -2.72
N GLU A 47 -10.56 -22.75 -1.85
CA GLU A 47 -11.94 -22.43 -2.24
C GLU A 47 -12.07 -20.98 -2.74
N PHE A 48 -11.19 -20.10 -2.25
CA PHE A 48 -10.97 -18.75 -2.76
C PHE A 48 -9.51 -18.34 -2.59
N SER A 49 -9.08 -17.35 -3.36
CA SER A 49 -7.76 -16.74 -3.21
C SER A 49 -7.79 -15.63 -2.16
N PRO A 50 -6.86 -15.62 -1.17
CA PRO A 50 -6.67 -14.46 -0.31
C PRO A 50 -6.41 -13.19 -1.13
N CYS A 51 -6.95 -12.06 -0.68
CA CYS A 51 -6.81 -10.76 -1.34
C CYS A 51 -6.46 -9.62 -0.35
N GLY A 52 -6.30 -9.96 0.92
CA GLY A 52 -6.01 -8.99 1.98
C GLY A 52 -4.64 -8.34 1.79
N LYS A 53 -4.59 -7.04 2.07
CA LYS A 53 -3.35 -6.26 2.11
C LYS A 53 -3.14 -5.75 3.53
N LEU A 54 -1.89 -5.75 3.99
CA LEU A 54 -1.55 -5.33 5.35
C LEU A 54 -1.88 -3.85 5.57
N PRO A 55 -2.70 -3.51 6.57
CA PRO A 55 -3.02 -2.13 6.92
C PRO A 55 -1.98 -1.47 7.85
N VAL A 56 -0.90 -2.18 8.15
CA VAL A 56 0.20 -1.74 9.02
C VAL A 56 1.53 -2.20 8.45
N THR A 57 2.62 -1.58 8.91
CA THR A 57 3.99 -2.03 8.64
C THR A 57 4.42 -2.98 9.75
N PHE A 58 4.88 -4.17 9.41
CA PHE A 58 5.54 -5.09 10.33
C PHE A 58 7.05 -4.83 10.29
N TYR A 59 7.62 -4.48 11.44
CA TYR A 59 9.07 -4.29 11.60
C TYR A 59 9.78 -5.63 11.81
N GLU A 60 11.09 -5.66 11.56
CA GLU A 60 11.93 -6.86 11.76
C GLU A 60 12.05 -7.23 13.23
N GLY A 61 11.98 -6.26 14.16
CA GLY A 61 12.02 -6.48 15.59
C GLY A 61 11.61 -5.24 16.37
N THR A 62 11.38 -5.42 17.66
CA THR A 62 11.00 -4.32 18.56
C THR A 62 12.14 -3.36 18.85
N GLU A 63 13.39 -3.80 18.70
CA GLU A 63 14.61 -3.01 18.85
C GLU A 63 14.76 -1.93 17.77
N PHE A 64 14.05 -2.06 16.66
CA PHE A 64 14.05 -1.06 15.57
C PHE A 64 12.97 0.00 15.73
N LEU A 65 12.15 -0.10 16.75
CA LEU A 65 11.13 0.91 17.03
C LEU A 65 11.78 2.14 17.71
N PRO A 66 11.37 3.36 17.34
CA PRO A 66 11.76 4.56 18.08
C PRO A 66 11.35 4.49 19.55
N ASP A 67 12.06 5.23 20.43
CA ASP A 67 11.75 5.29 21.86
C ASP A 67 10.26 5.63 22.07
N PHE A 68 9.65 4.96 23.05
CA PHE A 68 8.21 5.12 23.36
C PHE A 68 7.85 6.57 23.74
N THR A 69 8.78 7.32 24.28
CA THR A 69 8.59 8.74 24.68
C THR A 69 8.84 9.72 23.53
N ASP A 70 9.38 9.25 22.40
CA ASP A 70 9.51 10.05 21.18
C ASP A 70 8.18 10.08 20.42
N TYR A 71 7.51 11.22 20.42
CA TYR A 71 6.23 11.44 19.72
C TYR A 71 6.42 11.99 18.30
N SER A 72 7.65 12.14 17.82
CA SER A 72 7.88 12.46 16.42
C SER A 72 7.43 11.30 15.51
N MET A 73 7.10 11.60 14.27
CA MET A 73 6.75 10.56 13.28
C MET A 73 7.97 9.98 12.56
N ALA A 74 9.16 10.51 12.83
CA ALA A 74 10.39 10.07 12.19
C ALA A 74 10.64 8.57 12.43
N GLY A 75 10.91 7.83 11.35
CA GLY A 75 11.11 6.39 11.40
C GLY A 75 9.87 5.55 11.75
N ARG A 76 8.67 6.15 11.79
CA ARG A 76 7.42 5.46 12.11
C ARG A 76 6.54 5.30 10.89
N THR A 77 5.80 4.21 10.84
CA THR A 77 4.85 3.85 9.77
C THR A 77 5.47 3.86 8.37
N TYR A 78 4.75 3.37 7.39
CA TYR A 78 5.18 3.33 5.99
C TYR A 78 5.45 4.72 5.37
N ARG A 79 4.94 5.79 5.99
CA ARG A 79 5.11 7.16 5.48
C ARG A 79 6.48 7.74 5.77
N TYR A 80 7.14 7.30 6.85
CA TYR A 80 8.36 7.93 7.37
C TYR A 80 9.49 6.94 7.61
N THR A 81 9.26 5.62 7.44
CA THR A 81 10.30 4.60 7.55
C THR A 81 10.56 3.93 6.22
N ASP A 82 11.82 3.62 5.96
CA ASP A 82 12.30 2.83 4.83
C ASP A 82 13.19 1.66 5.27
N ARG A 83 13.34 1.46 6.59
CA ARG A 83 14.33 0.57 7.20
C ARG A 83 13.68 -0.47 8.10
N HIS A 84 14.33 -1.63 8.19
CA HIS A 84 13.94 -2.69 9.13
C HIS A 84 12.48 -3.14 9.02
N VAL A 85 11.99 -3.19 7.79
CA VAL A 85 10.63 -3.60 7.49
C VAL A 85 10.61 -5.07 7.11
N LEU A 86 9.94 -5.88 7.92
CA LEU A 86 9.72 -7.30 7.64
C LEU A 86 8.68 -7.47 6.53
N TYR A 87 7.46 -6.94 6.77
CA TYR A 87 6.39 -6.86 5.78
C TYR A 87 5.86 -5.43 5.69
N PRO A 88 5.91 -4.81 4.51
CA PRO A 88 5.49 -3.43 4.33
C PRO A 88 3.97 -3.28 4.36
N PHE A 89 3.51 -2.07 4.69
CA PHE A 89 2.12 -1.65 4.51
C PHE A 89 1.66 -1.91 3.06
N GLY A 90 0.42 -2.34 2.88
CA GLY A 90 -0.13 -2.63 1.55
C GLY A 90 0.34 -3.94 0.91
N TYR A 91 1.22 -4.70 1.57
CA TYR A 91 1.69 -6.01 1.11
C TYR A 91 0.64 -7.09 1.33
N GLY A 92 0.53 -8.02 0.41
CA GLY A 92 -0.29 -9.21 0.50
C GLY A 92 -0.27 -9.99 -0.80
N LEU A 93 -0.23 -11.32 -0.71
CA LEU A 93 -0.16 -12.23 -1.85
C LEU A 93 -1.53 -12.81 -2.19
N THR A 94 -1.66 -13.27 -3.42
CA THR A 94 -2.81 -14.03 -3.92
C THR A 94 -2.34 -15.37 -4.46
N TYR A 95 -3.28 -16.29 -4.75
CA TYR A 95 -2.97 -17.58 -5.41
C TYR A 95 -2.79 -17.47 -6.92
N SER A 96 -2.89 -16.27 -7.48
CA SER A 96 -2.71 -16.01 -8.89
C SER A 96 -1.61 -14.98 -9.14
N GLN A 97 -1.35 -14.71 -10.40
CA GLN A 97 -0.38 -13.71 -10.82
C GLN A 97 -1.13 -12.51 -11.41
N ILE A 98 -0.84 -11.32 -10.92
CA ILE A 98 -1.44 -10.09 -11.39
C ILE A 98 -0.40 -9.27 -12.14
N ARG A 99 -0.78 -8.75 -13.29
CA ARG A 99 0.03 -7.86 -14.09
C ARG A 99 -0.65 -6.50 -14.21
N TYR A 100 0.14 -5.46 -14.02
CA TYR A 100 -0.25 -4.07 -14.21
C TYR A 100 0.37 -3.53 -15.49
N SER A 101 -0.39 -2.79 -16.29
CA SER A 101 0.07 -2.15 -17.52
C SER A 101 -0.71 -0.87 -17.82
N ASP A 102 -0.24 -0.10 -18.80
CA ASP A 102 -0.91 1.07 -19.36
C ASP A 102 -1.32 2.13 -18.33
N ALA A 103 -0.50 2.28 -17.28
CA ALA A 103 -0.76 3.26 -16.24
C ALA A 103 -0.57 4.69 -16.80
N HIS A 104 -1.57 5.53 -16.62
CA HIS A 104 -1.52 6.94 -16.99
C HIS A 104 -2.49 7.77 -16.13
N ALA A 105 -2.29 9.08 -16.11
CA ALA A 105 -3.24 10.04 -15.58
C ALA A 105 -3.97 10.75 -16.74
N ASP A 106 -5.20 11.17 -16.51
CA ASP A 106 -6.01 11.91 -17.50
C ASP A 106 -5.45 13.30 -17.80
N VAL A 107 -4.60 13.82 -16.90
CA VAL A 107 -3.93 15.11 -17.03
C VAL A 107 -2.45 15.01 -16.65
N THR A 108 -1.62 15.87 -17.22
CA THR A 108 -0.20 16.02 -16.87
C THR A 108 0.05 17.15 -15.86
N ASP A 109 -0.91 18.05 -15.76
CA ASP A 109 -0.89 19.15 -14.79
C ASP A 109 -2.31 19.40 -14.27
N PHE A 110 -2.43 19.97 -13.07
CA PHE A 110 -3.71 20.26 -12.46
C PHE A 110 -3.68 21.61 -11.73
N GLY A 111 -4.84 22.25 -11.69
CA GLY A 111 -5.09 23.50 -11.00
C GLY A 111 -5.72 23.30 -9.62
N ILE A 112 -6.46 24.31 -9.18
CA ILE A 112 -7.22 24.26 -7.93
C ILE A 112 -8.57 23.55 -8.20
N LEU A 113 -8.91 22.59 -7.34
CA LEU A 113 -10.17 21.84 -7.36
C LEU A 113 -10.41 20.96 -8.61
N GLU A 114 -9.37 20.73 -9.41
CA GLU A 114 -9.46 19.80 -10.52
C GLU A 114 -9.07 18.39 -10.04
N PRO A 115 -9.95 17.39 -10.18
CA PRO A 115 -9.62 16.01 -9.85
C PRO A 115 -8.63 15.45 -10.87
N VAL A 116 -7.81 14.50 -10.44
CA VAL A 116 -6.90 13.74 -11.29
C VAL A 116 -7.35 12.29 -11.30
N THR A 117 -7.65 11.74 -12.47
CA THR A 117 -8.00 10.32 -12.58
C THR A 117 -6.79 9.52 -13.06
N VAL A 118 -6.43 8.53 -12.24
CA VAL A 118 -5.38 7.55 -12.55
C VAL A 118 -6.03 6.33 -13.15
N HIS A 119 -5.55 5.93 -14.32
CA HIS A 119 -5.99 4.74 -15.05
C HIS A 119 -4.89 3.69 -15.00
N VAL A 120 -5.27 2.44 -14.85
CA VAL A 120 -4.35 1.31 -14.94
C VAL A 120 -5.09 0.07 -15.43
N THR A 121 -4.45 -0.68 -16.29
CA THR A 121 -4.95 -1.99 -16.71
C THR A 121 -4.42 -3.06 -15.77
N VAL A 122 -5.33 -3.86 -15.20
CA VAL A 122 -5.04 -4.99 -14.32
C VAL A 122 -5.45 -6.29 -14.99
N GLU A 123 -4.56 -7.26 -15.04
CA GLU A 123 -4.76 -8.54 -15.69
C GLU A 123 -4.42 -9.68 -14.74
N ASN A 124 -5.30 -10.66 -14.65
CA ASN A 124 -5.02 -11.92 -13.99
C ASN A 124 -4.36 -12.87 -14.98
N THR A 125 -3.05 -13.03 -14.90
CA THR A 125 -2.27 -13.92 -15.78
C THR A 125 -2.12 -15.35 -15.24
N GLY A 126 -2.65 -15.62 -14.05
CA GLY A 126 -2.58 -16.91 -13.41
C GLY A 126 -3.85 -17.75 -13.62
N THR A 127 -3.96 -18.82 -12.84
CA THR A 127 -4.98 -19.87 -13.01
C THR A 127 -6.07 -19.87 -11.94
N TYR A 128 -6.06 -18.90 -11.04
CA TYR A 128 -7.06 -18.73 -9.99
C TYR A 128 -7.85 -17.44 -10.17
N PRO A 129 -9.18 -17.44 -10.00
CA PRO A 129 -9.94 -16.20 -9.86
C PRO A 129 -9.46 -15.43 -8.63
N VAL A 130 -9.33 -14.13 -8.75
CA VAL A 130 -8.85 -13.29 -7.65
C VAL A 130 -9.66 -12.02 -7.50
N GLN A 131 -9.60 -11.48 -6.30
CA GLN A 131 -9.96 -10.10 -6.03
C GLN A 131 -8.67 -9.33 -5.73
N GLU A 132 -8.33 -8.33 -6.54
CA GLU A 132 -7.11 -7.55 -6.35
C GLU A 132 -7.44 -6.17 -5.80
N ALA A 133 -6.59 -5.69 -4.89
CA ALA A 133 -6.69 -4.35 -4.32
C ALA A 133 -5.67 -3.42 -5.00
N VAL A 134 -6.14 -2.69 -6.01
CA VAL A 134 -5.35 -1.66 -6.69
C VAL A 134 -5.16 -0.47 -5.76
N GLN A 135 -3.91 -0.06 -5.57
CA GLN A 135 -3.49 0.98 -4.65
C GLN A 135 -2.86 2.13 -5.42
N VAL A 136 -3.20 3.36 -5.06
CA VAL A 136 -2.60 4.58 -5.60
C VAL A 136 -1.96 5.36 -4.46
N TYR A 137 -0.68 5.60 -4.61
CA TYR A 137 0.13 6.36 -3.65
C TYR A 137 0.57 7.68 -4.27
N VAL A 138 0.62 8.72 -3.46
CA VAL A 138 1.05 10.05 -3.89
C VAL A 138 2.22 10.50 -3.03
N ARG A 139 3.21 11.15 -3.66
CA ARG A 139 4.34 11.80 -3.00
C ARG A 139 4.64 13.14 -3.68
N PHE A 140 4.89 14.19 -2.89
CA PHE A 140 5.43 15.43 -3.41
C PHE A 140 6.93 15.24 -3.70
N SER A 141 7.40 15.56 -4.91
CA SER A 141 8.78 15.27 -5.32
C SER A 141 9.80 16.16 -4.61
N GLU A 142 9.41 17.40 -4.32
CA GLU A 142 10.27 18.44 -3.70
C GLU A 142 10.07 18.51 -2.17
N ARG A 143 9.68 17.37 -1.55
CA ARG A 143 9.39 17.28 -0.13
C ARG A 143 10.61 17.60 0.74
N GLU A 144 10.36 18.16 1.93
CA GLU A 144 11.34 18.35 2.97
C GLU A 144 11.56 17.05 3.79
N ALA A 145 12.56 17.08 4.67
CA ALA A 145 12.94 15.90 5.47
C ALA A 145 11.82 15.38 6.40
N TYR A 146 10.94 16.28 6.83
CA TYR A 146 9.82 15.96 7.73
C TYR A 146 8.52 15.64 7.00
N ASP A 147 8.48 15.84 5.69
CA ASP A 147 7.32 15.49 4.89
C ASP A 147 7.20 13.98 4.75
N PRO A 148 5.97 13.45 4.70
CA PRO A 148 5.78 12.03 4.46
C PRO A 148 6.33 11.62 3.10
N GLY A 149 6.78 10.38 3.01
CA GLY A 149 7.06 9.73 1.75
C GLY A 149 5.78 9.49 0.93
N TYR A 150 5.68 8.35 0.30
CA TYR A 150 4.44 7.97 -0.37
C TYR A 150 3.29 7.80 0.63
N GLN A 151 2.12 8.32 0.26
CA GLN A 151 0.89 8.21 1.03
C GLN A 151 -0.18 7.50 0.19
N LEU A 152 -0.80 6.46 0.73
CA LEU A 152 -1.96 5.83 0.10
C LEU A 152 -3.11 6.83 0.03
N LYS A 153 -3.57 7.16 -1.17
CA LYS A 153 -4.64 8.12 -1.44
C LYS A 153 -5.83 7.51 -2.17
N GLY A 154 -5.62 6.38 -2.82
CA GLY A 154 -6.70 5.67 -3.47
C GLY A 154 -6.55 4.16 -3.37
N ILE A 155 -7.67 3.48 -3.21
CA ILE A 155 -7.73 2.02 -3.25
C ILE A 155 -9.02 1.59 -3.96
N ARG A 156 -8.90 0.59 -4.82
CA ARG A 156 -10.06 0.00 -5.49
C ARG A 156 -9.91 -1.51 -5.62
N SER A 157 -10.92 -2.24 -5.17
CA SER A 157 -10.97 -3.68 -5.35
C SER A 157 -11.57 -4.03 -6.71
N VAL A 158 -10.96 -4.99 -7.40
CA VAL A 158 -11.39 -5.51 -8.70
C VAL A 158 -11.36 -7.03 -8.69
N ALA A 159 -12.49 -7.66 -9.07
CA ALA A 159 -12.54 -9.09 -9.26
C ALA A 159 -12.11 -9.43 -10.70
N LEU A 160 -11.27 -10.44 -10.85
CA LEU A 160 -10.70 -10.89 -12.12
C LEU A 160 -10.77 -12.41 -12.23
N GLU A 161 -11.42 -12.88 -13.26
CA GLU A 161 -11.36 -14.29 -13.66
C GLU A 161 -10.00 -14.63 -14.28
N CYS A 162 -9.71 -15.92 -14.45
CA CYS A 162 -8.48 -16.37 -15.07
C CYS A 162 -8.34 -15.81 -16.50
N GLY A 163 -7.25 -15.10 -16.79
CA GLY A 163 -7.00 -14.45 -18.07
C GLY A 163 -7.79 -13.15 -18.29
N GLU A 164 -8.59 -12.73 -17.33
CA GLU A 164 -9.38 -11.50 -17.45
C GLU A 164 -8.51 -10.26 -17.28
N LYS A 165 -8.84 -9.23 -18.07
CA LYS A 165 -8.20 -7.92 -18.08
C LYS A 165 -9.23 -6.82 -17.90
N LYS A 166 -9.00 -5.91 -16.95
CA LYS A 166 -9.89 -4.78 -16.67
C LYS A 166 -9.12 -3.50 -16.52
N GLU A 167 -9.67 -2.41 -17.02
CA GLU A 167 -9.23 -1.07 -16.68
C GLU A 167 -9.83 -0.65 -15.33
N VAL A 168 -8.98 -0.09 -14.47
CA VAL A 168 -9.34 0.44 -13.17
C VAL A 168 -9.01 1.92 -13.15
N CYS A 169 -10.00 2.74 -12.80
CA CYS A 169 -9.87 4.18 -12.68
C CYS A 169 -10.03 4.59 -11.22
N ILE A 170 -9.09 5.40 -10.71
CA ILE A 170 -9.11 5.93 -9.34
C ILE A 170 -8.96 7.45 -9.43
N THR A 171 -9.98 8.18 -8.98
CA THR A 171 -9.98 9.65 -9.01
C THR A 171 -9.47 10.19 -7.68
N LEU A 172 -8.46 11.04 -7.77
CA LEU A 172 -7.85 11.78 -6.67
C LEU A 172 -8.38 13.22 -6.68
N SER A 173 -8.77 13.70 -5.51
CA SER A 173 -9.12 15.11 -5.31
C SER A 173 -7.87 15.96 -5.07
N THR A 174 -7.97 17.27 -5.21
CA THR A 174 -6.85 18.18 -4.89
C THR A 174 -6.31 17.95 -3.45
N ARG A 175 -7.17 17.60 -2.52
CA ARG A 175 -6.80 17.31 -1.13
C ARG A 175 -5.85 16.10 -1.00
N ASP A 176 -5.91 15.16 -1.91
CA ASP A 176 -5.05 13.96 -1.87
C ASP A 176 -3.58 14.29 -2.12
N PHE A 177 -3.31 15.48 -2.65
CA PHE A 177 -1.97 16.02 -2.87
C PHE A 177 -1.47 16.92 -1.74
N ALA A 178 -2.28 17.15 -0.69
CA ALA A 178 -1.93 18.08 0.37
C ALA A 178 -0.93 17.49 1.37
N LEU A 179 -0.04 18.36 1.86
CA LEU A 179 0.80 18.16 3.02
C LEU A 179 0.24 18.97 4.21
N ILE A 180 0.52 18.55 5.41
CA ILE A 180 0.12 19.27 6.62
C ILE A 180 1.28 20.13 7.09
N SER A 181 1.08 21.44 7.17
CA SER A 181 2.08 22.38 7.69
C SER A 181 2.23 22.27 9.21
N GLU A 182 3.27 22.90 9.77
CA GLU A 182 3.48 22.99 11.23
C GLU A 182 2.30 23.66 11.95
N GLU A 183 1.59 24.58 11.29
CA GLU A 183 0.40 25.23 11.84
C GLU A 183 -0.88 24.38 11.70
N GLY A 184 -0.75 23.16 11.16
CA GLY A 184 -1.87 22.24 10.97
C GLY A 184 -2.74 22.54 9.73
N LYS A 185 -2.27 23.35 8.80
CA LYS A 185 -2.98 23.66 7.55
C LYS A 185 -2.73 22.60 6.49
N CYS A 186 -3.75 22.29 5.73
CA CYS A 186 -3.69 21.40 4.56
C CYS A 186 -3.25 22.19 3.32
N LEU A 187 -2.02 22.02 2.86
CA LEU A 187 -1.44 22.82 1.79
C LEU A 187 -1.04 21.95 0.59
N VAL A 188 -1.49 22.32 -0.60
CA VAL A 188 -1.04 21.74 -1.86
C VAL A 188 -0.02 22.70 -2.47
N HIS A 189 1.22 22.25 -2.55
CA HIS A 189 2.33 23.04 -3.07
C HIS A 189 2.39 22.97 -4.60
N PRO A 190 2.79 24.06 -5.29
CA PRO A 190 3.16 23.97 -6.70
C PRO A 190 4.40 23.11 -6.86
N GLY A 191 4.50 22.39 -7.97
CA GLY A 191 5.64 21.53 -8.24
C GLY A 191 5.23 20.12 -8.69
N SER A 192 6.18 19.22 -8.74
CA SER A 192 5.98 17.87 -9.25
C SER A 192 5.47 16.91 -8.17
N TYR A 193 4.51 16.08 -8.53
CA TYR A 193 4.02 14.97 -7.72
C TYR A 193 4.25 13.65 -8.42
N GLU A 194 4.70 12.67 -7.66
CA GLU A 194 4.81 11.30 -8.09
C GLU A 194 3.55 10.53 -7.68
N ILE A 195 2.94 9.85 -8.64
CA ILE A 195 1.81 8.94 -8.38
C ILE A 195 2.28 7.53 -8.70
N ALA A 196 2.28 6.65 -7.72
CA ALA A 196 2.59 5.26 -7.89
C ALA A 196 1.31 4.43 -7.85
N VAL A 197 1.09 3.56 -8.85
CA VAL A 197 -0.09 2.70 -8.96
C VAL A 197 0.31 1.25 -9.13
N GLY A 198 -0.33 0.36 -8.36
CA GLY A 198 -0.06 -1.07 -8.38
C GLY A 198 -0.77 -1.83 -7.26
N GLY A 199 -0.34 -3.05 -6.97
CA GLY A 199 -0.89 -3.91 -5.92
C GLY A 199 -0.18 -3.82 -4.57
N GLN A 200 0.74 -2.88 -4.42
CA GLN A 200 1.62 -2.76 -3.25
C GLN A 200 2.17 -1.35 -3.07
N GLN A 201 2.82 -1.11 -1.95
CA GLN A 201 3.58 0.11 -1.69
C GLN A 201 4.78 0.23 -2.65
N PRO A 202 5.12 1.45 -3.13
CA PRO A 202 6.26 1.68 -4.04
C PRO A 202 7.60 1.74 -3.31
N ASP A 203 8.03 0.61 -2.78
CA ASP A 203 9.32 0.45 -2.08
C ASP A 203 10.07 -0.79 -2.53
N GLU A 204 11.37 -0.82 -2.23
CA GLU A 204 12.25 -1.92 -2.63
C GLU A 204 11.89 -3.23 -1.92
N ARG A 205 11.47 -3.16 -0.65
CA ARG A 205 11.09 -4.35 0.12
C ARG A 205 9.86 -5.02 -0.46
N SER A 206 8.83 -4.24 -0.79
CA SER A 206 7.63 -4.74 -1.48
C SER A 206 8.00 -5.44 -2.79
N SER A 207 8.83 -4.79 -3.60
CA SER A 207 9.26 -5.33 -4.90
C SER A 207 10.05 -6.64 -4.75
N ARG A 208 10.92 -6.76 -3.75
CA ARG A 208 11.64 -8.00 -3.45
C ARG A 208 10.72 -9.13 -3.02
N LEU A 209 9.70 -8.84 -2.20
CA LEU A 209 8.78 -9.85 -1.67
C LEU A 209 7.80 -10.37 -2.73
N THR A 210 7.35 -9.52 -3.64
CA THR A 210 6.34 -9.88 -4.65
C THR A 210 6.94 -10.23 -6.01
N GLY A 211 8.17 -9.80 -6.28
CA GLY A 211 8.76 -9.84 -7.62
C GLY A 211 8.12 -8.85 -8.61
N GLN A 212 7.30 -7.92 -8.13
CA GLN A 212 6.58 -6.94 -8.94
C GLN A 212 7.05 -5.52 -8.65
N THR A 213 6.85 -4.64 -9.60
CA THR A 213 7.06 -3.20 -9.46
C THR A 213 5.75 -2.45 -9.66
N VAL A 214 5.64 -1.27 -9.09
CA VAL A 214 4.54 -0.34 -9.34
C VAL A 214 4.87 0.56 -10.54
N SER A 215 3.86 1.06 -11.22
CA SER A 215 4.03 2.10 -12.24
C SER A 215 4.08 3.46 -11.59
N THR A 216 5.06 4.28 -11.96
CA THR A 216 5.20 5.65 -11.44
C THR A 216 4.89 6.67 -12.53
N LEU A 217 4.02 7.61 -12.23
CA LEU A 217 3.60 8.72 -13.07
C LEU A 217 4.02 10.03 -12.42
N PHE A 218 4.21 11.05 -13.24
CA PHE A 218 4.52 12.40 -12.77
C PHE A 218 3.47 13.37 -13.28
N ILE A 219 2.91 14.17 -12.37
CA ILE A 219 2.00 15.26 -12.69
C ILE A 219 2.49 16.54 -12.00
N CYS A 220 2.12 17.69 -12.51
CA CYS A 220 2.56 18.97 -11.98
C CYS A 220 1.39 19.79 -11.44
N LYS A 221 1.52 20.32 -10.21
CA LYS A 221 0.61 21.33 -9.70
C LYS A 221 1.06 22.71 -10.16
N THR A 222 0.22 23.40 -10.89
CA THR A 222 0.48 24.76 -11.36
C THR A 222 -0.07 25.85 -10.42
N GLY A 223 0.45 27.07 -10.54
CA GLY A 223 0.01 28.23 -9.76
C GLY A 223 0.63 28.32 -8.37
N ASN A 224 -0.08 28.90 -7.41
CA ASN A 224 0.41 29.15 -6.05
C ASN A 224 0.09 27.99 -5.09
N VAL A 225 0.67 28.04 -3.88
CA VAL A 225 0.26 27.18 -2.76
C VAL A 225 -1.24 27.36 -2.51
N THR A 226 -1.94 26.25 -2.37
CA THR A 226 -3.39 26.24 -2.19
C THR A 226 -3.72 25.59 -0.86
N GLU A 227 -4.42 26.33 0.02
CA GLU A 227 -4.99 25.76 1.24
C GLU A 227 -6.31 25.06 0.87
N VAL A 228 -6.47 23.82 1.31
CA VAL A 228 -7.68 23.01 1.12
C VAL A 228 -8.28 22.66 2.46
N GLU A 229 -9.60 22.56 2.51
CA GLU A 229 -10.31 22.18 3.75
C GLU A 229 -10.06 20.73 4.12
N TYR A 230 -10.05 20.46 5.42
CA TYR A 230 -9.84 19.13 6.00
C TYR A 230 -11.03 18.19 5.78
#